data_7cd1250d8acf1aa5d1229ce91c78fc95
#
_entry.id   7cd1250d8acf1aa5d1229ce91c78fc95
#
_cell.length_a   1.000
_cell.length_b   1.000
_cell.length_c   1.000
_cell.angle_alpha   90.00
_cell.angle_beta   90.00
_cell.angle_gamma   90.00
#
_symmetry.space_group_name_H-M   'P 1'
#
loop_
_entity.id
_entity.type
_entity.pdbx_description
1 polymer ?
#
loop_
_entity_poly.entity_id
_entity_poly.type
_entity_poly.pdbx_seq_one_letter_code
_entity_poly.pdbx_strand_id
1 'polypeptide(L)'
;LSLHDALPISFNVRILKASIANLLANRALLRSRYANLDIDSEPMIPSANGTTSLDWQFISAVKKSIEENMDNTGFSVDVLCELHHMSRTSFYCKLKALTGQSPTDLIRITRLKRATQLLKEGGHTIAEISDMTGFSESKYFREVFKKHYKMSPTKYAKEGSNSSPIITEDNLSDD
;
A
#
# COMPACT_ATOMS: atom_id res chain seq x y z
N LEU A 1 0.70 52.66 19.26
CA LEU A 1 0.48 51.79 18.11
C LEU A 1 -0.78 50.94 18.41
N SER A 2 -1.85 51.27 17.71
CA SER A 2 -3.19 50.70 17.92
C SER A 2 -3.26 49.31 17.35
N LEU A 3 -3.71 48.34 18.15
CA LEU A 3 -3.87 46.89 17.80
C LEU A 3 -5.12 46.64 16.92
N HIS A 4 -5.65 47.66 16.22
CA HIS A 4 -6.91 47.55 15.47
C HIS A 4 -6.78 47.41 13.96
N ASP A 5 -5.57 47.31 13.40
CA ASP A 5 -5.34 47.17 11.95
C ASP A 5 -5.10 45.72 11.51
N ALA A 6 -5.55 44.73 12.29
CA ALA A 6 -5.67 43.38 11.78
C ALA A 6 -6.86 43.32 10.82
N LEU A 7 -6.59 43.40 9.52
CA LEU A 7 -7.59 43.17 8.47
C LEU A 7 -8.35 41.88 8.75
N PRO A 8 -9.68 41.88 8.77
CA PRO A 8 -10.44 40.67 8.94
C PRO A 8 -10.14 39.76 7.74
N ILE A 9 -9.49 38.63 7.99
CA ILE A 9 -9.35 37.60 6.97
C ILE A 9 -10.77 37.20 6.58
N SER A 10 -11.25 37.71 5.44
CA SER A 10 -12.56 37.39 4.91
C SER A 10 -12.58 35.92 4.51
N PHE A 11 -13.05 35.09 5.42
CA PHE A 11 -13.12 33.65 5.22
C PHE A 11 -14.36 33.33 4.36
N ASN A 12 -14.12 32.95 3.10
CA ASN A 12 -15.24 32.47 2.28
C ASN A 12 -15.61 31.04 2.68
N VAL A 13 -16.63 30.90 3.50
CA VAL A 13 -17.13 29.63 4.06
C VAL A 13 -17.45 28.61 2.95
N ARG A 14 -17.90 29.07 1.77
CA ARG A 14 -18.18 28.19 0.62
C ARG A 14 -16.90 27.58 0.05
N ILE A 15 -15.85 28.36 -0.11
CA ILE A 15 -14.54 27.89 -0.57
C ILE A 15 -13.93 26.92 0.43
N LEU A 16 -14.01 27.24 1.72
CA LEU A 16 -13.53 26.34 2.77
C LEU A 16 -14.27 25.00 2.77
N LYS A 17 -15.61 25.02 2.72
CA LYS A 17 -16.42 23.79 2.65
C LYS A 17 -16.08 22.96 1.42
N ALA A 18 -15.94 23.59 0.26
CA ALA A 18 -15.55 22.90 -0.98
C ALA A 18 -14.15 22.28 -0.85
N SER A 19 -13.18 23.00 -0.30
CA SER A 19 -11.82 22.50 -0.08
C SER A 19 -11.80 21.32 0.90
N ILE A 20 -12.56 21.40 1.99
CA ILE A 20 -12.68 20.29 2.96
C ILE A 20 -13.35 19.08 2.31
N ALA A 21 -14.43 19.27 1.56
CA ALA A 21 -15.12 18.17 0.86
C ALA A 21 -14.19 17.49 -0.15
N ASN A 22 -13.42 18.24 -0.92
CA ASN A 22 -12.42 17.72 -1.84
C ASN A 22 -11.33 16.92 -1.11
N LEU A 23 -10.78 17.45 -0.02
CA LEU A 23 -9.77 16.74 0.79
C LEU A 23 -10.30 15.42 1.35
N LEU A 24 -11.55 15.40 1.82
CA LEU A 24 -12.18 14.18 2.34
C LEU A 24 -12.43 13.15 1.22
N ALA A 25 -12.94 13.57 0.08
CA ALA A 25 -13.17 12.71 -1.08
C ALA A 25 -11.87 12.06 -1.56
N ASN A 26 -10.78 12.83 -1.61
CA ASN A 26 -9.47 12.35 -2.03
C ASN A 26 -8.84 11.37 -1.04
N ARG A 27 -9.00 11.62 0.26
CA ARG A 27 -8.60 10.65 1.28
C ARG A 27 -9.39 9.35 1.17
N ALA A 28 -10.68 9.42 0.87
CA ALA A 28 -11.50 8.22 0.66
C ALA A 28 -11.03 7.43 -0.57
N LEU A 29 -10.72 8.11 -1.67
CA LEU A 29 -10.20 7.49 -2.89
C LEU A 29 -8.83 6.83 -2.67
N LEU A 30 -7.90 7.50 -1.99
CA LEU A 30 -6.62 6.94 -1.64
C LEU A 30 -6.78 5.70 -0.75
N ARG A 31 -7.63 5.80 0.29
CA ARG A 31 -7.91 4.66 1.18
C ARG A 31 -8.46 3.47 0.41
N SER A 32 -9.41 3.65 -0.51
CA SER A 32 -9.98 2.54 -1.28
C SER A 32 -8.95 1.88 -2.19
N ARG A 33 -8.08 2.66 -2.83
CA ARG A 33 -7.00 2.13 -3.68
C ARG A 33 -5.93 1.37 -2.88
N TYR A 34 -5.54 1.89 -1.72
CA TYR A 34 -4.52 1.24 -0.88
C TYR A 34 -5.09 0.16 0.05
N ALA A 35 -6.38 0.15 0.35
CA ALA A 35 -7.03 -0.95 1.07
C ALA A 35 -7.16 -2.21 0.21
N ASN A 36 -7.39 -2.05 -1.10
CA ASN A 36 -7.53 -3.16 -2.05
C ASN A 36 -6.20 -3.55 -2.73
N LEU A 37 -5.09 -2.93 -2.35
CA LEU A 37 -3.70 -3.20 -2.78
C LEU A 37 -3.54 -4.03 -4.07
N ASP A 38 -4.24 -3.68 -5.14
CA ASP A 38 -3.88 -4.08 -6.49
C ASP A 38 -2.74 -3.16 -6.96
N ILE A 39 -1.50 -3.56 -6.60
CA ILE A 39 -0.27 -2.82 -6.91
C ILE A 39 0.12 -2.97 -8.39
N ASP A 40 -0.53 -3.87 -9.12
CA ASP A 40 -0.26 -4.10 -10.54
C ASP A 40 -0.93 -3.08 -11.48
N SER A 41 -1.77 -2.18 -10.95
CA SER A 41 -2.23 -1.05 -11.75
C SER A 41 -1.11 -0.02 -11.86
N GLU A 42 -0.70 0.26 -13.09
CA GLU A 42 0.23 1.33 -13.47
C GLU A 42 -0.03 2.61 -12.66
N PRO A 43 1.03 3.42 -12.40
CA PRO A 43 0.88 4.69 -11.73
C PRO A 43 -0.04 5.59 -12.58
N MET A 44 -1.35 5.47 -12.37
CA MET A 44 -2.28 6.44 -12.94
C MET A 44 -1.91 7.81 -12.39
N ILE A 45 -1.42 8.66 -13.27
CA ILE A 45 -1.22 10.09 -13.04
C ILE A 45 -2.43 10.63 -12.28
N PRO A 46 -2.24 11.31 -11.14
CA PRO A 46 -3.36 11.84 -10.37
C PRO A 46 -4.19 12.74 -11.29
N SER A 47 -5.41 12.31 -11.59
CA SER A 47 -6.39 13.21 -12.17
C SER A 47 -6.55 14.41 -11.24
N ALA A 48 -6.53 15.61 -11.78
CA ALA A 48 -6.35 16.92 -11.14
C ALA A 48 -7.28 17.29 -9.98
N ASN A 49 -7.98 16.36 -9.38
CA ASN A 49 -8.97 16.58 -8.33
C ASN A 49 -8.47 16.10 -6.95
N GLY A 50 -7.54 16.85 -6.38
CA GLY A 50 -7.45 17.08 -4.95
C GLY A 50 -6.51 16.23 -4.10
N THR A 51 -5.79 15.23 -4.61
CA THR A 51 -4.61 14.72 -3.93
C THR A 51 -3.46 15.61 -4.31
N THR A 52 -2.76 16.20 -3.35
CA THR A 52 -1.61 17.02 -3.68
C THR A 52 -0.54 16.13 -4.32
N SER A 53 0.13 16.62 -5.36
CA SER A 53 1.29 15.95 -5.96
C SER A 53 2.29 15.48 -4.89
N LEU A 54 2.41 16.22 -3.79
CA LEU A 54 3.27 15.92 -2.64
C LEU A 54 2.83 14.67 -1.87
N ASP A 55 1.53 14.40 -1.74
CA ASP A 55 1.04 13.20 -1.04
C ASP A 55 1.33 11.94 -1.87
N TRP A 56 1.17 12.03 -3.18
CA TRP A 56 1.56 10.96 -4.09
C TRP A 56 3.06 10.69 -4.08
N GLN A 57 3.87 11.75 -4.13
CA GLN A 57 5.32 11.64 -4.04
C GLN A 57 5.72 10.98 -2.71
N PHE A 58 5.09 11.37 -1.61
CA PHE A 58 5.35 10.77 -0.30
C PHE A 58 5.02 9.28 -0.29
N ILE A 59 3.83 8.87 -0.73
CA ILE A 59 3.44 7.45 -0.75
C ILE A 59 4.34 6.63 -1.67
N SER A 60 4.65 7.15 -2.86
CA SER A 60 5.54 6.51 -3.81
C SER A 60 6.96 6.35 -3.27
N ALA A 61 7.48 7.37 -2.59
CA ALA A 61 8.78 7.31 -1.94
C ALA A 61 8.81 6.30 -0.79
N VAL A 62 7.76 6.26 0.05
CA VAL A 62 7.64 5.26 1.12
C VAL A 62 7.61 3.84 0.54
N LYS A 63 6.83 3.61 -0.50
CA LYS A 63 6.74 2.31 -1.17
C LYS A 63 8.10 1.89 -1.73
N LYS A 64 8.77 2.79 -2.44
CA LYS A 64 10.10 2.56 -3.00
C LYS A 64 11.11 2.21 -1.91
N SER A 65 11.12 2.93 -0.79
CA SER A 65 12.02 2.62 0.34
C SER A 65 11.78 1.23 0.91
N ILE A 66 10.52 0.75 0.95
CA ILE A 66 10.19 -0.61 1.40
C ILE A 66 10.69 -1.64 0.37
N GLU A 67 10.50 -1.38 -0.92
CA GLU A 67 10.91 -2.28 -2.01
C GLU A 67 12.44 -2.42 -2.09
N GLU A 68 13.17 -1.34 -1.91
CA GLU A 68 14.65 -1.30 -1.90
C GLU A 68 15.27 -2.03 -0.69
N ASN A 69 14.49 -2.21 0.39
CA ASN A 69 14.93 -2.90 1.60
C ASN A 69 14.10 -4.16 1.86
N MET A 70 13.64 -4.81 0.80
CA MET A 70 12.70 -5.92 0.89
C MET A 70 13.26 -7.12 1.64
N ASP A 71 14.50 -7.49 1.38
CA ASP A 71 15.22 -8.64 1.97
C ASP A 71 15.81 -8.34 3.36
N ASN A 72 15.87 -7.07 3.74
CA ASN A 72 16.43 -6.66 5.02
C ASN A 72 15.46 -6.97 6.18
N THR A 73 15.75 -8.02 6.95
CA THR A 73 14.95 -8.40 8.14
C THR A 73 14.98 -7.35 9.25
N GLY A 74 16.02 -6.50 9.29
CA GLY A 74 16.15 -5.38 10.23
C GLY A 74 15.40 -4.12 9.80
N PHE A 75 14.82 -4.09 8.59
CA PHE A 75 14.07 -2.93 8.11
C PHE A 75 12.77 -2.75 8.89
N SER A 76 12.75 -1.71 9.71
CA SER A 76 11.67 -1.39 10.64
C SER A 76 10.99 -0.06 10.31
N VAL A 77 9.90 0.22 11.04
CA VAL A 77 9.22 1.53 10.95
C VAL A 77 10.15 2.68 11.36
N ASP A 78 11.08 2.45 12.29
CA ASP A 78 12.02 3.48 12.74
C ASP A 78 12.98 3.86 11.63
N VAL A 79 13.57 2.86 10.94
CA VAL A 79 14.41 3.08 9.76
C VAL A 79 13.63 3.82 8.66
N LEU A 80 12.38 3.44 8.44
CA LEU A 80 11.52 4.11 7.45
C LEU A 80 11.25 5.57 7.82
N CYS A 81 11.05 5.88 9.10
CA CYS A 81 10.89 7.25 9.58
C CYS A 81 12.17 8.08 9.40
N GLU A 82 13.34 7.50 9.66
CA GLU A 82 14.64 8.14 9.46
C GLU A 82 14.88 8.48 7.99
N LEU A 83 14.63 7.53 7.08
CA LEU A 83 14.77 7.75 5.63
C LEU A 83 13.88 8.88 5.10
N HIS A 84 12.73 9.09 5.72
CA HIS A 84 11.80 10.15 5.34
C HIS A 84 11.91 11.41 6.22
N HIS A 85 12.92 11.48 7.10
CA HIS A 85 13.16 12.62 7.99
C HIS A 85 11.93 13.05 8.80
N MET A 86 11.16 12.07 9.27
CA MET A 86 9.92 12.31 10.01
C MET A 86 9.95 11.66 11.39
N SER A 87 9.34 12.32 12.38
CA SER A 87 9.09 11.65 13.66
C SER A 87 8.11 10.49 13.48
N ARG A 88 8.24 9.46 14.31
CA ARG A 88 7.37 8.26 14.26
C ARG A 88 5.88 8.61 14.31
N THR A 89 5.50 9.55 15.17
CA THR A 89 4.11 9.99 15.30
C THR A 89 3.61 10.68 14.03
N SER A 90 4.38 11.63 13.49
CA SER A 90 4.02 12.36 12.26
C SER A 90 3.93 11.42 11.06
N PHE A 91 4.88 10.51 10.93
CA PHE A 91 4.90 9.51 9.85
C PHE A 91 3.67 8.59 9.93
N TYR A 92 3.39 8.04 11.12
CA TYR A 92 2.22 7.18 11.37
C TYR A 92 0.91 7.89 11.03
N CYS A 93 0.71 9.11 11.56
CA CYS A 93 -0.51 9.88 11.32
C CYS A 93 -0.69 10.20 9.83
N LYS A 94 0.37 10.66 9.15
CA LYS A 94 0.34 11.00 7.72
C LYS A 94 0.04 9.77 6.87
N LEU A 95 0.79 8.69 7.06
CA LEU A 95 0.61 7.46 6.28
C LEU A 95 -0.79 6.87 6.49
N LYS A 96 -1.24 6.75 7.75
CA LYS A 96 -2.57 6.23 8.07
C LYS A 96 -3.69 7.11 7.53
N ALA A 97 -3.52 8.44 7.55
CA ALA A 97 -4.49 9.36 6.97
C ALA A 97 -4.62 9.20 5.45
N LEU A 98 -3.51 8.96 4.75
CA LEU A 98 -3.46 8.82 3.30
C LEU A 98 -3.86 7.42 2.82
N THR A 99 -3.38 6.37 3.47
CA THR A 99 -3.55 4.97 3.02
C THR A 99 -4.60 4.18 3.79
N GLY A 100 -4.96 4.63 4.98
CA GLY A 100 -5.80 3.87 5.92
C GLY A 100 -5.03 2.79 6.69
N GLN A 101 -3.77 2.53 6.35
CA GLN A 101 -2.95 1.45 6.92
C GLN A 101 -1.89 1.99 7.89
N SER A 102 -1.47 1.13 8.82
CA SER A 102 -0.31 1.44 9.66
C SER A 102 1.00 1.21 8.88
N PRO A 103 2.10 1.89 9.23
CA PRO A 103 3.40 1.64 8.60
C PRO A 103 3.85 0.18 8.68
N THR A 104 3.61 -0.47 9.80
CA THR A 104 3.93 -1.90 10.00
C THR A 104 3.10 -2.79 9.06
N ASP A 105 1.82 -2.48 8.89
CA ASP A 105 0.95 -3.21 7.97
C ASP A 105 1.40 -3.01 6.52
N LEU A 106 1.76 -1.79 6.15
CA LEU A 106 2.23 -1.49 4.79
C LEU A 106 3.50 -2.29 4.46
N ILE A 107 4.52 -2.29 5.34
CA ILE A 107 5.73 -3.11 5.15
C ILE A 107 5.34 -4.59 4.99
N ARG A 108 4.53 -5.11 5.92
CA ARG A 108 4.11 -6.51 5.92
C ARG A 108 3.39 -6.91 4.63
N ILE A 109 2.43 -6.11 4.18
CA ILE A 109 1.64 -6.39 2.99
C ILE A 109 2.51 -6.30 1.73
N THR A 110 3.40 -5.33 1.64
CA THR A 110 4.34 -5.22 0.51
C THR A 110 5.25 -6.46 0.43
N ARG A 111 5.79 -6.93 1.56
CA ARG A 111 6.56 -8.18 1.63
C ARG A 111 5.74 -9.40 1.20
N LEU A 112 4.50 -9.52 1.68
CA LEU A 112 3.62 -10.62 1.30
C LEU A 112 3.31 -10.64 -0.20
N LYS A 113 3.13 -9.47 -0.83
CA LYS A 113 2.91 -9.38 -2.28
C LYS A 113 4.12 -9.84 -3.06
N ARG A 114 5.31 -9.41 -2.68
CA ARG A 114 6.53 -9.92 -3.31
C ARG A 114 6.62 -11.44 -3.16
N ALA A 115 6.27 -11.98 -1.99
CA ALA A 115 6.21 -13.42 -1.78
C ALA A 115 5.24 -14.12 -2.75
N THR A 116 4.07 -13.53 -3.04
CA THR A 116 3.14 -14.14 -4.02
C THR A 116 3.70 -14.17 -5.43
N GLN A 117 4.49 -13.17 -5.82
CA GLN A 117 5.18 -13.17 -7.12
C GLN A 117 6.20 -14.32 -7.19
N LEU A 118 7.08 -14.42 -6.18
CA LEU A 118 8.08 -15.48 -6.10
C LEU A 118 7.45 -16.88 -6.04
N LEU A 119 6.31 -17.03 -5.37
CA LEU A 119 5.56 -18.30 -5.35
C LEU A 119 5.01 -18.67 -6.73
N LYS A 120 4.59 -17.70 -7.53
CA LYS A 120 4.11 -17.94 -8.91
C LYS A 120 5.25 -18.18 -9.88
N GLU A 121 6.36 -17.48 -9.73
CA GLU A 121 7.58 -17.68 -10.53
C GLU A 121 8.14 -19.09 -10.32
N GLY A 122 7.98 -19.65 -9.12
CA GLY A 122 8.53 -20.97 -8.77
C GLY A 122 10.04 -20.95 -8.59
N GLY A 123 10.62 -22.15 -8.39
CA GLY A 123 12.08 -22.29 -8.29
C GLY A 123 12.68 -22.01 -6.91
N HIS A 124 11.87 -21.51 -5.97
CA HIS A 124 12.31 -21.20 -4.61
C HIS A 124 11.54 -22.00 -3.56
N THR A 125 12.23 -22.38 -2.50
CA THR A 125 11.61 -22.98 -1.31
C THR A 125 10.87 -21.91 -0.49
N ILE A 126 9.93 -22.34 0.33
CA ILE A 126 9.20 -21.42 1.24
C ILE A 126 10.14 -20.71 2.21
N ALA A 127 11.26 -21.36 2.60
CA ALA A 127 12.27 -20.76 3.45
C ALA A 127 13.02 -19.64 2.71
N GLU A 128 13.50 -19.90 1.50
CA GLU A 128 14.17 -18.90 0.66
C GLU A 128 13.25 -17.70 0.38
N ILE A 129 11.97 -17.94 0.05
CA ILE A 129 11.00 -16.85 -0.16
C ILE A 129 10.81 -16.02 1.11
N SER A 130 10.76 -16.67 2.30
CA SER A 130 10.71 -15.96 3.58
C SER A 130 11.90 -15.02 3.76
N ASP A 131 13.11 -15.51 3.48
CA ASP A 131 14.35 -14.74 3.60
C ASP A 131 14.42 -13.62 2.57
N MET A 132 14.12 -13.91 1.30
CA MET A 132 14.10 -12.92 0.20
C MET A 132 13.07 -11.82 0.39
N THR A 133 12.06 -12.05 1.21
CA THR A 133 11.02 -11.08 1.52
C THR A 133 11.14 -10.47 2.92
N GLY A 134 12.29 -10.68 3.58
CA GLY A 134 12.66 -10.02 4.82
C GLY A 134 11.89 -10.48 6.06
N PHE A 135 11.30 -11.67 6.03
CA PHE A 135 10.74 -12.28 7.23
C PHE A 135 11.85 -13.02 8.00
N SER A 136 11.99 -12.72 9.29
CA SER A 136 13.03 -13.32 10.13
C SER A 136 12.85 -14.83 10.35
N GLU A 137 11.61 -15.33 10.25
CA GLU A 137 11.29 -16.74 10.47
C GLU A 137 10.26 -17.26 9.48
N SER A 138 10.54 -18.39 8.83
CA SER A 138 9.61 -19.05 7.91
C SER A 138 8.30 -19.49 8.58
N LYS A 139 8.31 -19.76 9.89
CA LYS A 139 7.09 -20.08 10.65
C LYS A 139 6.17 -18.87 10.71
N TYR A 140 6.70 -17.72 11.12
CA TYR A 140 5.96 -16.46 11.18
C TYR A 140 5.45 -16.05 9.79
N PHE A 141 6.28 -16.17 8.75
CA PHE A 141 5.87 -15.93 7.36
C PHE A 141 4.64 -16.75 6.99
N ARG A 142 4.65 -18.08 7.23
CA ARG A 142 3.52 -18.96 6.90
C ARG A 142 2.24 -18.57 7.63
N GLU A 143 2.33 -18.20 8.91
CA GLU A 143 1.19 -17.76 9.72
C GLU A 143 0.59 -16.47 9.16
N VAL A 144 1.42 -15.46 8.90
CA VAL A 144 1.01 -14.16 8.38
C VAL A 144 0.43 -14.29 6.97
N PHE A 145 1.07 -15.07 6.11
CA PHE A 145 0.59 -15.37 4.76
C PHE A 145 -0.78 -16.03 4.78
N LYS A 146 -0.95 -17.09 5.59
CA LYS A 146 -2.24 -17.79 5.76
C LYS A 146 -3.32 -16.87 6.31
N LYS A 147 -2.98 -15.99 7.25
CA LYS A 147 -3.92 -15.00 7.81
C LYS A 147 -4.41 -14.03 6.74
N HIS A 148 -3.51 -13.58 5.86
CA HIS A 148 -3.80 -12.58 4.83
C HIS A 148 -4.53 -13.19 3.61
N TYR A 149 -3.99 -14.26 3.03
CA TYR A 149 -4.52 -14.89 1.82
C TYR A 149 -5.51 -16.05 2.09
N LYS A 150 -5.79 -16.38 3.35
CA LYS A 150 -6.68 -17.48 3.77
C LYS A 150 -6.21 -18.87 3.33
N MET A 151 -5.02 -19.00 2.78
CA MET A 151 -4.41 -20.26 2.36
C MET A 151 -2.91 -20.30 2.66
N SER A 152 -2.34 -21.49 2.72
CA SER A 152 -0.90 -21.64 2.95
C SER A 152 -0.08 -21.24 1.70
N PRO A 153 1.18 -20.76 1.87
CA PRO A 153 2.06 -20.45 0.73
C PRO A 153 2.22 -21.61 -0.24
N THR A 154 2.34 -22.85 0.28
CA THR A 154 2.47 -24.05 -0.56
C THR A 154 1.22 -24.32 -1.41
N LYS A 155 0.02 -24.09 -0.84
CA LYS A 155 -1.22 -24.24 -1.59
C LYS A 155 -1.35 -23.14 -2.65
N TYR A 156 -1.00 -21.90 -2.30
CA TYR A 156 -1.00 -20.76 -3.22
C TYR A 156 -0.08 -20.98 -4.42
N ALA A 157 1.13 -21.52 -4.21
CA ALA A 157 2.05 -21.87 -5.29
C ALA A 157 1.47 -22.91 -6.27
N LYS A 158 0.81 -23.95 -5.74
CA LYS A 158 0.18 -25.00 -6.57
C LYS A 158 -1.01 -24.48 -7.38
N GLU A 159 -1.84 -23.63 -6.79
CA GLU A 159 -2.99 -23.04 -7.49
C GLU A 159 -2.55 -22.00 -8.53
N GLY A 160 -1.50 -21.21 -8.25
CA GLY A 160 -0.92 -20.25 -9.17
C GLY A 160 -0.28 -20.91 -10.41
N SER A 161 0.26 -22.12 -10.27
CA SER A 161 0.80 -22.90 -11.39
C SER A 161 -0.28 -23.50 -12.29
N ASN A 162 -1.53 -23.62 -11.82
CA ASN A 162 -2.66 -24.17 -12.56
C ASN A 162 -3.57 -23.11 -13.20
N SER A 163 -3.24 -21.83 -13.07
CA SER A 163 -4.03 -20.74 -13.68
C SER A 163 -3.53 -20.43 -15.09
N SER A 164 -3.51 -21.43 -16.00
CA SER A 164 -3.75 -21.14 -17.39
C SER A 164 -5.22 -20.73 -17.53
N PRO A 165 -5.58 -19.70 -18.33
CA PRO A 165 -6.96 -19.32 -18.51
C PRO A 165 -7.71 -20.50 -19.12
N ILE A 166 -8.61 -21.11 -18.36
CA ILE A 166 -9.65 -21.99 -18.91
C ILE A 166 -10.57 -21.06 -19.67
N ILE A 167 -10.36 -20.95 -20.98
CA ILE A 167 -11.38 -20.49 -21.91
C ILE A 167 -12.45 -21.60 -21.88
N THR A 168 -13.46 -21.43 -21.06
CA THR A 168 -14.68 -22.20 -21.18
C THR A 168 -15.44 -21.67 -22.40
N GLU A 169 -15.13 -22.25 -23.56
CA GLU A 169 -16.09 -22.37 -24.65
C GLU A 169 -17.17 -23.34 -24.20
N ASP A 170 -18.23 -22.82 -23.61
CA ASP A 170 -19.50 -23.52 -23.50
C ASP A 170 -20.62 -22.48 -23.37
N ASN A 171 -21.17 -22.16 -24.53
CA ASN A 171 -22.61 -21.95 -24.76
C ASN A 171 -22.85 -21.45 -26.20
N LEU A 172 -22.68 -22.38 -27.14
CA LEU A 172 -23.29 -22.33 -28.45
C LEU A 172 -23.91 -23.71 -28.73
N SER A 173 -25.15 -23.87 -28.33
CA SER A 173 -26.20 -24.74 -28.88
C SER A 173 -27.36 -24.67 -27.89
N ASP A 174 -28.45 -24.14 -28.27
CA ASP A 174 -29.58 -24.80 -28.90
C ASP A 174 -30.69 -23.80 -29.19
N ASP A 175 -31.21 -23.96 -30.40
CA ASP A 175 -32.50 -23.63 -31.01
C ASP A 175 -32.73 -22.18 -31.42
#